data_1741d30d95259dc02a51265d1971e313
#
_entry.id   1741d30d95259dc02a51265d1971e313
#
_cell.length_a   1.000
_cell.length_b   1.000
_cell.length_c   1.000
_cell.angle_alpha   90.00
_cell.angle_beta   90.00
_cell.angle_gamma   90.00
#
_symmetry.space_group_name_H-M   'P 1'
#
loop_
_entity.id
_entity.type
_entity.pdbx_description
1 polymer ?
#
loop_
_entity_poly.entity_id
_entity_poly.type
_entity_poly.pdbx_seq_one_letter_code
_entity_poly.pdbx_strand_id
1 'polypeptide(L)'
;MEKKLTAQGPKDRKSYMVTLPIDWIKSRNLNKSRIVDMELIGNTIVITPPLEAKEQIKIEADHFKRVIDRVLAGLYVMGIDEIKLVYKDSKLLSKIIQVIKDRMLGFEILEHSKNYLIIKSITKE
;
A
#
# COMPACT_ATOMS: atom_id res chain seq x y z
N MET A 1 -25.39 7.57 -5.25
CA MET A 1 -25.67 8.50 -4.13
C MET A 1 -25.47 9.93 -4.63
N GLU A 2 -26.50 10.73 -4.56
CA GLU A 2 -26.37 12.13 -4.91
C GLU A 2 -25.82 12.95 -3.75
N LYS A 3 -24.98 13.90 -4.06
CA LYS A 3 -24.45 14.85 -3.10
C LYS A 3 -24.59 16.25 -3.60
N LYS A 4 -25.02 17.16 -2.76
CA LYS A 4 -25.11 18.58 -3.12
C LYS A 4 -23.79 19.26 -2.87
N LEU A 5 -23.41 20.13 -3.80
CA LEU A 5 -22.23 20.94 -3.64
C LEU A 5 -22.58 22.19 -2.83
N THR A 6 -21.69 22.59 -1.94
CA THR A 6 -21.82 23.80 -1.15
C THR A 6 -20.91 24.87 -1.72
N ALA A 7 -21.49 25.98 -2.18
CA ALA A 7 -20.73 27.10 -2.69
C ALA A 7 -20.16 27.92 -1.53
N GLN A 8 -18.91 28.35 -1.65
CA GLN A 8 -18.23 29.13 -0.65
C GLN A 8 -17.30 30.15 -1.29
N GLY A 9 -17.20 31.33 -0.71
CA GLY A 9 -16.30 32.37 -1.17
C GLY A 9 -17.02 33.54 -1.83
N PRO A 10 -16.28 34.58 -2.28
CA PRO A 10 -16.84 35.78 -2.92
C PRO A 10 -17.49 35.48 -4.26
N LYS A 11 -18.35 36.38 -4.73
CA LYS A 11 -19.14 36.19 -5.96
C LYS A 11 -18.33 35.81 -7.18
N ASP A 12 -17.13 36.35 -7.31
CA ASP A 12 -16.28 36.15 -8.48
C ASP A 12 -15.37 34.92 -8.39
N ARG A 13 -15.25 34.35 -7.20
CA ARG A 13 -14.33 33.23 -6.94
C ARG A 13 -14.93 32.20 -6.00
N LYS A 14 -16.03 31.61 -6.42
CA LYS A 14 -16.67 30.58 -5.61
C LYS A 14 -15.95 29.26 -5.74
N SER A 15 -15.73 28.63 -4.60
CA SER A 15 -15.31 27.24 -4.54
C SER A 15 -16.52 26.39 -4.20
N TYR A 16 -16.52 25.16 -4.67
CA TYR A 16 -17.59 24.23 -4.38
C TYR A 16 -17.05 23.05 -3.58
N MET A 17 -17.75 22.69 -2.55
CA MET A 17 -17.35 21.60 -1.65
C MET A 17 -18.37 20.50 -1.65
N VAL A 18 -17.89 19.28 -1.42
CA VAL A 18 -18.73 18.11 -1.26
C VAL A 18 -18.29 17.36 -0.01
N THR A 19 -19.26 16.84 0.76
CA THR A 19 -18.93 16.00 1.92
C THR A 19 -18.68 14.58 1.49
N LEU A 20 -17.58 14.03 1.96
CA LEU A 20 -17.25 12.63 1.72
C LEU A 20 -17.93 11.74 2.76
N PRO A 21 -18.29 10.50 2.39
CA PRO A 21 -18.94 9.58 3.32
C PRO A 21 -18.09 9.33 4.56
N ILE A 22 -18.69 9.50 5.74
CA ILE A 22 -17.99 9.33 7.00
C ILE A 22 -17.46 7.91 7.21
N ASP A 23 -18.21 6.93 6.74
CA ASP A 23 -17.80 5.53 6.87
C ASP A 23 -16.53 5.25 6.07
N TRP A 24 -16.40 5.86 4.89
CA TRP A 24 -15.19 5.74 4.08
C TRP A 24 -14.01 6.42 4.78
N ILE A 25 -14.22 7.62 5.31
CA ILE A 25 -13.20 8.38 6.04
C ILE A 25 -12.66 7.56 7.22
N LYS A 26 -13.54 6.97 8.00
CA LYS A 26 -13.15 6.15 9.15
C LYS A 26 -12.45 4.87 8.75
N SER A 27 -12.95 4.19 7.71
CA SER A 27 -12.38 2.92 7.26
C SER A 27 -10.95 3.07 6.75
N ARG A 28 -10.58 4.26 6.28
CA ARG A 28 -9.25 4.56 5.76
C ARG A 28 -8.40 5.40 6.71
N ASN A 29 -8.87 5.62 7.94
CA ASN A 29 -8.18 6.43 8.96
C ASN A 29 -7.85 7.84 8.49
N LEU A 30 -8.69 8.41 7.64
CA LEU A 30 -8.48 9.75 7.09
C LEU A 30 -8.90 10.86 8.04
N ASN A 31 -9.64 10.52 9.11
CA ASN A 31 -10.09 11.49 10.10
C ASN A 31 -8.93 12.13 10.89
N LYS A 32 -7.77 11.50 10.91
CA LYS A 32 -6.57 12.04 11.58
C LYS A 32 -5.72 12.89 10.66
N SER A 33 -5.34 12.34 9.50
CA SER A 33 -4.49 13.04 8.54
C SER A 33 -5.23 14.13 7.78
N ARG A 34 -6.51 13.92 7.48
CA ARG A 34 -7.36 14.82 6.72
C ARG A 34 -6.79 15.19 5.35
N ILE A 35 -6.05 14.27 4.77
CA ILE A 35 -5.44 14.44 3.45
C ILE A 35 -5.95 13.33 2.53
N VAL A 36 -6.30 13.69 1.31
CA VAL A 36 -6.66 12.74 0.26
C VAL A 36 -5.96 13.15 -1.02
N ASP A 37 -5.71 12.19 -1.89
CA ASP A 37 -5.24 12.46 -3.24
C ASP A 37 -6.44 12.60 -4.16
N MET A 38 -6.35 13.56 -5.08
CA MET A 38 -7.44 13.81 -6.03
C MET A 38 -6.85 13.93 -7.42
N GLU A 39 -7.43 13.19 -8.37
CA GLU A 39 -7.03 13.25 -9.78
C GLU A 39 -8.21 13.55 -10.67
N LEU A 40 -7.94 14.35 -11.70
CA LEU A 40 -8.90 14.63 -12.76
C LEU A 40 -8.58 13.71 -13.94
N ILE A 41 -9.52 12.82 -14.25
CA ILE A 41 -9.37 11.90 -15.37
C ILE A 41 -10.54 12.14 -16.32
N GLY A 42 -10.28 12.82 -17.44
CA GLY A 42 -11.34 13.23 -18.36
C GLY A 42 -12.33 14.15 -17.66
N ASN A 43 -13.59 13.76 -17.57
CA ASN A 43 -14.63 14.51 -16.88
C ASN A 43 -14.95 13.96 -15.49
N THR A 44 -14.04 13.14 -14.95
CA THR A 44 -14.24 12.45 -13.68
C THR A 44 -13.20 12.88 -12.67
N ILE A 45 -13.61 13.00 -11.42
CA ILE A 45 -12.70 13.24 -10.31
C ILE A 45 -12.60 11.94 -9.49
N VAL A 46 -11.37 11.48 -9.28
CA VAL A 46 -11.10 10.29 -8.46
C VAL A 46 -10.42 10.72 -7.18
N ILE A 47 -11.00 10.34 -6.05
CA ILE A 47 -10.45 10.65 -4.73
C ILE A 47 -10.01 9.34 -4.08
N THR A 48 -8.75 9.30 -3.68
CA THR A 48 -8.16 8.11 -3.06
C THR A 48 -7.44 8.47 -1.77
N PRO A 49 -7.22 7.49 -0.88
CA PRO A 49 -6.33 7.73 0.27
C PRO A 49 -4.92 8.06 -0.23
N PRO A 50 -4.12 8.78 0.57
CA PRO A 50 -2.76 9.12 0.14
C PRO A 50 -1.93 7.88 -0.16
N LEU A 51 -1.27 7.88 -1.31
CA LEU A 51 -0.43 6.77 -1.73
C LEU A 51 0.92 6.74 -1.03
N GLU A 52 1.28 7.79 -0.33
CA GLU A 52 2.59 7.94 0.30
C GLU A 52 2.78 7.08 1.54
N ALA A 53 1.72 6.68 2.19
CA ALA A 53 1.80 5.82 3.37
C ALA A 53 1.83 4.35 2.94
N LYS A 54 2.83 3.99 2.16
CA LYS A 54 3.07 2.59 1.85
C LYS A 54 3.60 1.94 3.11
N GLU A 55 2.73 1.22 3.79
CA GLU A 55 3.12 0.53 4.99
C GLU A 55 4.07 -0.59 4.65
N GLN A 56 5.22 -0.58 5.28
CA GLN A 56 6.11 -1.72 5.28
C GLN A 56 5.51 -2.78 6.17
N ILE A 57 5.21 -3.94 5.61
CA ILE A 57 4.72 -5.07 6.38
C ILE A 57 5.90 -5.88 6.88
N LYS A 58 5.92 -6.12 8.18
CA LYS A 58 6.94 -6.94 8.82
C LYS A 58 6.42 -8.36 8.96
N ILE A 59 7.18 -9.32 8.45
CA ILE A 59 6.85 -10.75 8.53
C ILE A 59 7.96 -11.46 9.28
N GLU A 60 7.61 -12.21 10.29
CA GLU A 60 8.55 -13.09 10.97
C GLU A 60 8.54 -14.45 10.27
N ALA A 61 9.49 -14.63 9.37
CA ALA A 61 9.51 -15.76 8.45
C ALA A 61 9.60 -17.12 9.16
N ASP A 62 10.26 -17.16 10.32
CA ASP A 62 10.39 -18.40 11.07
C ASP A 62 9.04 -18.99 11.50
N HIS A 63 8.04 -18.15 11.70
CA HIS A 63 6.70 -18.60 12.05
C HIS A 63 5.98 -19.28 10.90
N PHE A 64 6.45 -19.09 9.68
CA PHE A 64 5.79 -19.58 8.48
C PHE A 64 6.67 -20.49 7.62
N LYS A 65 7.63 -21.16 8.24
CA LYS A 65 8.64 -21.96 7.51
C LYS A 65 8.07 -22.86 6.40
N ARG A 66 6.99 -23.55 6.67
CA ARG A 66 6.38 -24.49 5.71
C ARG A 66 5.56 -23.80 4.62
N VAL A 67 5.07 -22.61 4.91
CA VAL A 67 4.12 -21.94 4.02
C VAL A 67 4.59 -20.53 3.63
N ILE A 68 5.86 -20.24 3.81
CA ILE A 68 6.40 -18.90 3.50
C ILE A 68 6.14 -18.52 2.03
N ASP A 69 6.20 -19.48 1.13
CA ASP A 69 5.90 -19.26 -0.28
C ASP A 69 4.46 -18.80 -0.48
N ARG A 70 3.52 -19.37 0.26
CA ARG A 70 2.11 -18.99 0.19
C ARG A 70 1.85 -17.63 0.81
N VAL A 71 2.52 -17.33 1.92
CA VAL A 71 2.40 -16.04 2.58
C VAL A 71 2.88 -14.92 1.66
N LEU A 72 4.06 -15.09 1.07
CA LEU A 72 4.64 -14.10 0.16
C LEU A 72 3.80 -13.94 -1.11
N ALA A 73 3.33 -15.05 -1.68
CA ALA A 73 2.47 -15.01 -2.85
C ALA A 73 1.16 -14.27 -2.55
N GLY A 74 0.59 -14.49 -1.37
CA GLY A 74 -0.61 -13.80 -0.93
C GLY A 74 -0.42 -12.30 -0.80
N LEU A 75 0.68 -11.88 -0.21
CA LEU A 75 1.02 -10.46 -0.07
C LEU A 75 1.23 -9.81 -1.44
N TYR A 76 1.85 -10.54 -2.37
CA TYR A 76 2.04 -10.07 -3.73
C TYR A 76 0.70 -9.82 -4.43
N VAL A 77 -0.22 -10.76 -4.32
CA VAL A 77 -1.56 -10.65 -4.92
C VAL A 77 -2.35 -9.51 -4.29
N MET A 78 -2.17 -9.27 -3.00
CA MET A 78 -2.82 -8.16 -2.29
C MET A 78 -2.28 -6.79 -2.69
N GLY A 79 -1.19 -6.74 -3.45
CA GLY A 79 -0.59 -5.49 -3.88
C GLY A 79 0.27 -4.80 -2.84
N ILE A 80 0.80 -5.54 -1.88
CA ILE A 80 1.72 -5.00 -0.89
C ILE A 80 3.03 -4.62 -1.58
N ASP A 81 3.51 -3.41 -1.35
CA ASP A 81 4.68 -2.87 -2.05
C ASP A 81 6.01 -3.12 -1.37
N GLU A 82 6.02 -3.19 -0.06
CA GLU A 82 7.27 -3.34 0.68
C GLU A 82 7.10 -4.31 1.84
N ILE A 83 8.01 -5.25 1.95
CA ILE A 83 7.96 -6.29 2.98
C ILE A 83 9.32 -6.40 3.65
N LYS A 84 9.31 -6.38 4.97
CA LYS A 84 10.50 -6.69 5.77
C LYS A 84 10.37 -8.10 6.31
N LEU A 85 11.22 -8.98 5.83
CA LEU A 85 11.24 -10.38 6.26
C LEU A 85 12.33 -10.56 7.32
N VAL A 86 11.92 -10.86 8.53
CA VAL A 86 12.85 -11.14 9.62
C VAL A 86 12.97 -12.66 9.78
N TYR A 87 14.20 -13.14 9.87
CA TYR A 87 14.46 -14.58 10.01
C TYR A 87 15.64 -14.81 10.93
N LYS A 88 15.59 -15.93 11.65
CA LYS A 88 16.69 -16.40 12.49
C LYS A 88 17.39 -17.59 11.83
N ASP A 89 16.62 -18.40 11.12
CA ASP A 89 17.11 -19.58 10.43
C ASP A 89 17.63 -19.20 9.05
N SER A 90 18.94 -19.25 8.86
CA SER A 90 19.58 -18.91 7.59
C SER A 90 19.15 -19.81 6.43
N LYS A 91 18.64 -21.01 6.72
CA LYS A 91 18.12 -21.91 5.68
C LYS A 91 16.89 -21.37 4.98
N LEU A 92 16.11 -20.53 5.68
CA LEU A 92 14.95 -19.89 5.10
C LEU A 92 15.31 -18.89 4.01
N LEU A 93 16.48 -18.28 4.10
CA LEU A 93 16.89 -17.25 3.17
C LEU A 93 16.90 -17.73 1.71
N SER A 94 17.43 -18.91 1.47
CA SER A 94 17.45 -19.50 0.12
C SER A 94 16.04 -19.69 -0.43
N LYS A 95 15.15 -20.19 0.41
CA LYS A 95 13.75 -20.41 0.03
C LYS A 95 13.03 -19.09 -0.26
N ILE A 96 13.26 -18.08 0.57
CA ILE A 96 12.67 -16.73 0.39
C ILE A 96 13.14 -16.14 -0.93
N ILE A 97 14.44 -16.17 -1.20
CA ILE A 97 15.02 -15.63 -2.45
C ILE A 97 14.44 -16.35 -3.66
N GLN A 98 14.28 -17.66 -3.57
CA GLN A 98 13.72 -18.45 -4.66
C GLN A 98 12.27 -18.04 -4.96
N VAL A 99 11.46 -17.85 -3.92
CA VAL A 99 10.07 -17.41 -4.08
C VAL A 99 10.01 -16.03 -4.72
N ILE A 100 10.87 -15.11 -4.29
CA ILE A 100 10.90 -13.76 -4.86
C ILE A 100 11.19 -13.82 -6.36
N LYS A 101 12.17 -14.63 -6.76
CA LYS A 101 12.53 -14.76 -8.16
C LYS A 101 11.45 -15.43 -9.01
N ASP A 102 10.82 -16.46 -8.45
CA ASP A 102 9.88 -17.28 -9.21
C ASP A 102 8.46 -16.75 -9.24
N ARG A 103 8.03 -16.10 -8.18
CA ARG A 103 6.61 -15.76 -7.99
C ARG A 103 6.31 -14.29 -7.74
N MET A 104 7.32 -13.47 -7.49
CA MET A 104 7.11 -12.07 -7.14
C MET A 104 7.76 -11.16 -8.18
N LEU A 105 7.21 -11.21 -9.37
CA LEU A 105 7.70 -10.41 -10.49
C LEU A 105 7.67 -8.92 -10.13
N GLY A 106 8.77 -8.23 -10.35
CA GLY A 106 8.87 -6.81 -10.09
C GLY A 106 9.32 -6.45 -8.69
N PHE A 107 9.59 -7.44 -7.84
CA PHE A 107 10.17 -7.17 -6.52
C PHE A 107 11.69 -7.28 -6.57
N GLU A 108 12.34 -6.38 -5.85
CA GLU A 108 13.80 -6.37 -5.69
C GLU A 108 14.18 -6.33 -4.22
N ILE A 109 15.36 -6.83 -3.93
CA ILE A 109 15.95 -6.76 -2.59
C ILE A 109 16.56 -5.38 -2.43
N LEU A 110 15.99 -4.57 -1.52
CA LEU A 110 16.53 -3.24 -1.20
C LEU A 110 17.65 -3.31 -0.19
N GLU A 111 17.48 -4.16 0.81
CA GLU A 111 18.39 -4.24 1.92
C GLU A 111 18.47 -5.68 2.39
N HIS A 112 19.67 -6.14 2.69
CA HIS A 112 19.91 -7.49 3.15
C HIS A 112 20.87 -7.43 4.33
N SER A 113 20.43 -7.94 5.47
CA SER A 113 21.25 -8.04 6.67
C SER A 113 21.29 -9.49 7.14
N LYS A 114 22.00 -9.72 8.22
CA LYS A 114 22.20 -11.07 8.77
C LYS A 114 20.90 -11.75 9.17
N ASN A 115 19.94 -10.97 9.64
CA ASN A 115 18.68 -11.48 10.20
C ASN A 115 17.44 -10.87 9.59
N TYR A 116 17.56 -10.07 8.53
CA TYR A 116 16.40 -9.54 7.83
C TYR A 116 16.69 -9.24 6.37
N LEU A 117 15.61 -9.12 5.62
CA LEU A 117 15.63 -8.81 4.20
C LEU A 117 14.47 -7.85 3.91
N ILE A 118 14.75 -6.75 3.24
CA ILE A 118 13.70 -5.83 2.81
C ILE A 118 13.55 -5.92 1.31
N ILE A 119 12.34 -6.21 0.86
CA ILE A 119 12.02 -6.29 -0.56
C ILE A 119 10.97 -5.25 -0.90
N LYS A 120 11.04 -4.74 -2.11
CA LYS A 120 10.13 -3.69 -2.57
C LYS A 120 9.76 -3.92 -4.02
N SER A 121 8.51 -3.61 -4.35
CA SER A 121 8.05 -3.60 -5.73
C SER A 121 8.66 -2.42 -6.47
N ILE A 122 9.26 -2.70 -7.63
CA ILE A 122 9.84 -1.68 -8.49
C ILE A 122 8.93 -1.37 -9.67
N THR A 123 7.79 -2.05 -9.78
CA THR A 123 6.85 -1.75 -10.84
C THR A 123 6.27 -0.36 -10.65
N LYS A 124 6.45 0.47 -11.65
CA LYS A 124 5.84 1.81 -11.69
C LYS A 124 4.56 1.74 -12.49
N GLU A 125 3.56 2.34 -11.96
CA GLU A 125 2.37 2.62 -12.74
C GLU A 125 2.41 4.03 -13.28
#